data_65f92f20360819e13a8f55d894e8ae96
#
_entry.id   65f92f20360819e13a8f55d894e8ae96
#
_cell.length_a   1.000
_cell.length_b   1.000
_cell.length_c   1.000
_cell.angle_alpha   90.00
_cell.angle_beta   90.00
_cell.angle_gamma   90.00
#
_symmetry.space_group_name_H-M   'P 1'
#
loop_
_entity.id
_entity.type
_entity.pdbx_description
1 polymer ?
#
loop_
_entity_poly.entity_id
_entity_poly.type
_entity_poly.pdbx_seq_one_letter_code
_entity_poly.pdbx_strand_id
1 'polypeptide(L)'
;MTDPAFLETNEADVVVSYDRDRSLQDIVRQQSRIAPQATAIVFGDERLTYDELDRLSDALAVHLAELGIGKGDVVGMLLPRALNTVICMLSILKAGGVYVPLDPAYPEEHLAYVAAECAPKVVFVDAASALRASSVPDLRGTIIDAGVVIGRLTHSAVAKRRAIEVTGSDPAYIMYTSGSTGRPKGVTIAHRSIARVVLDQNYIDFRRDDVILHAATIAFDATTFEIWGALLNGCTLAVMPDADFSLARLAGVMRDTGVSMTFLTTGLFNLFADYAGGDLPRLRHVLFGGDVGSPVHARRFLQRYPGCRLSNAYGPTETTVFAAAFTVPPDFAETELPIGKAIAHTGICILDEELRELPPGREGQLAISGDGLAIDYFRSPERTAEKFVMVATEAGPKRCYLTGDIALLQPDGTVSFKGRRDRQVKINGKRIELDEIETALRNDPALSDAIVLCHLQGPALKRIVAYLRPRAETALSDPAFPQEVMSRLRATLPVYMIPSATVVVDAFPLTPAGKVDRASLLPPPVEAARPDAEAVASTQAETLLTQLWSEALGAEGIDLDRNFFDLGGTSLQLLQVHAGLEARLGRAVDVVALFKHSTIRELARHIEGKSQNTARSIAATQRAALQRKTMSQFRRSAS
;
A
#
# COMPACT_ATOMS: atom_id res chain seq x y z
N MET A 1 55.72 18.68 13.52
CA MET A 1 55.60 18.55 12.06
C MET A 1 55.16 17.14 11.78
N THR A 2 53.89 16.94 11.69
CA THR A 2 53.24 15.70 11.28
C THR A 2 52.25 16.06 10.17
N ASP A 3 52.52 15.47 9.02
CA ASP A 3 51.88 15.65 7.72
C ASP A 3 50.34 15.31 7.83
N PRO A 4 49.44 16.11 7.29
CA PRO A 4 48.07 15.72 7.16
C PRO A 4 47.93 14.82 5.92
N ALA A 5 47.77 13.53 6.12
CA ALA A 5 47.43 12.59 5.07
C ALA A 5 46.12 13.03 4.38
N PHE A 6 46.23 13.39 3.12
CA PHE A 6 45.11 13.51 2.18
C PHE A 6 44.30 12.20 2.20
N LEU A 7 43.11 12.27 2.75
CA LEU A 7 42.09 11.26 2.48
C LEU A 7 41.64 11.42 1.04
N GLU A 8 42.10 10.55 0.17
CA GLU A 8 41.52 10.38 -1.16
C GLU A 8 40.04 9.97 -0.95
N THR A 9 39.14 10.92 -1.17
CA THR A 9 37.71 10.64 -1.28
C THR A 9 37.51 9.83 -2.54
N ASN A 10 37.14 8.56 -2.38
CA ASN A 10 36.72 7.70 -3.48
C ASN A 10 35.54 8.40 -4.17
N GLU A 11 35.61 8.59 -5.50
CA GLU A 11 34.49 9.13 -6.32
C GLU A 11 33.15 8.36 -6.17
N ALA A 12 33.17 7.21 -5.52
CA ALA A 12 32.01 6.37 -5.25
C ALA A 12 31.05 6.91 -4.17
N ASP A 13 31.45 7.89 -3.35
CA ASP A 13 30.70 8.36 -2.17
C ASP A 13 30.08 9.76 -2.33
N VAL A 14 29.80 10.20 -3.56
CA VAL A 14 29.13 11.50 -3.76
C VAL A 14 27.66 11.38 -3.33
N VAL A 15 27.37 11.79 -2.10
CA VAL A 15 26.01 11.95 -1.59
C VAL A 15 25.36 13.14 -2.29
N VAL A 16 24.17 12.92 -2.87
CA VAL A 16 23.38 14.03 -3.46
C VAL A 16 22.69 14.79 -2.36
N SER A 17 23.08 16.03 -2.13
CA SER A 17 22.45 16.88 -1.13
C SER A 17 21.01 17.28 -1.52
N TYR A 18 20.16 17.53 -0.52
CA TYR A 18 18.80 18.01 -0.73
C TYR A 18 18.82 19.47 -1.23
N ASP A 19 18.41 19.65 -2.46
CA ASP A 19 18.17 20.96 -3.09
C ASP A 19 16.66 21.12 -3.31
N ARG A 20 16.06 22.11 -2.63
CA ARG A 20 14.61 22.36 -2.63
C ARG A 20 14.03 22.70 -4.00
N ASP A 21 14.83 23.25 -4.89
CA ASP A 21 14.38 23.74 -6.20
C ASP A 21 14.64 22.74 -7.32
N ARG A 22 15.27 21.62 -7.00
CA ARG A 22 15.63 20.62 -7.97
C ARG A 22 14.51 19.64 -8.24
N SER A 23 14.30 19.28 -9.52
CA SER A 23 13.31 18.29 -9.92
C SER A 23 13.82 16.85 -9.73
N LEU A 24 12.92 15.89 -9.49
CA LEU A 24 13.25 14.46 -9.29
C LEU A 24 13.98 13.87 -10.50
N GLN A 25 13.51 14.18 -11.72
CA GLN A 25 14.13 13.67 -12.94
C GLN A 25 15.56 14.17 -13.16
N ASP A 26 15.90 15.37 -12.67
CA ASP A 26 17.27 15.90 -12.77
C ASP A 26 18.21 15.22 -11.77
N ILE A 27 17.68 14.83 -10.60
CA ILE A 27 18.42 14.05 -9.60
C ILE A 27 18.68 12.63 -10.14
N VAL A 28 17.67 11.95 -10.70
CA VAL A 28 17.84 10.62 -11.32
C VAL A 28 18.85 10.69 -12.49
N ARG A 29 18.77 11.73 -13.34
CA ARG A 29 19.76 11.95 -14.42
C ARG A 29 21.18 12.16 -13.87
N GLN A 30 21.34 12.81 -12.72
CA GLN A 30 22.64 12.92 -12.08
C GLN A 30 23.15 11.54 -11.66
N GLN A 31 22.29 10.66 -11.07
CA GLN A 31 22.68 9.30 -10.70
C GLN A 31 23.11 8.49 -11.93
N SER A 32 22.39 8.63 -13.06
CA SER A 32 22.77 7.98 -14.33
C SER A 32 24.16 8.44 -14.81
N ARG A 33 24.54 9.72 -14.63
CA ARG A 33 25.86 10.23 -15.00
C ARG A 33 26.97 9.75 -14.07
N ILE A 34 26.67 9.62 -12.76
CA ILE A 34 27.63 9.17 -11.76
C ILE A 34 27.94 7.68 -11.93
N ALA A 35 26.92 6.84 -12.12
CA ALA A 35 27.06 5.40 -12.21
C ALA A 35 26.13 4.80 -13.30
N PRO A 36 26.43 5.03 -14.59
CA PRO A 36 25.54 4.66 -15.69
C PRO A 36 25.23 3.17 -15.76
N GLN A 37 26.21 2.32 -15.42
CA GLN A 37 26.09 0.86 -15.48
C GLN A 37 25.59 0.23 -14.17
N ALA A 38 25.36 1.03 -13.12
CA ALA A 38 24.75 0.52 -11.88
C ALA A 38 23.31 0.08 -12.17
N THR A 39 22.87 -0.99 -11.53
CA THR A 39 21.51 -1.48 -11.63
C THR A 39 20.56 -0.50 -10.95
N ALA A 40 19.61 0.06 -11.69
CA ALA A 40 18.56 0.93 -11.16
C ALA A 40 17.34 0.11 -10.69
N ILE A 41 16.91 -0.90 -11.50
CA ILE A 41 15.71 -1.67 -11.24
C ILE A 41 15.98 -3.16 -11.48
N VAL A 42 15.40 -4.01 -10.61
CA VAL A 42 15.33 -5.47 -10.77
C VAL A 42 13.87 -5.90 -10.68
N PHE A 43 13.39 -6.68 -11.65
CA PHE A 43 12.05 -7.26 -11.69
C PHE A 43 12.11 -8.69 -12.20
N GLY A 44 12.07 -9.67 -11.32
CA GLY A 44 12.35 -11.06 -11.65
C GLY A 44 13.77 -11.22 -12.19
N ASP A 45 13.88 -11.76 -13.41
CA ASP A 45 15.17 -11.91 -14.13
C ASP A 45 15.59 -10.67 -14.91
N GLU A 46 14.67 -9.70 -15.08
CA GLU A 46 14.93 -8.47 -15.80
C GLU A 46 15.71 -7.47 -14.95
N ARG A 47 16.67 -6.81 -15.57
CA ARG A 47 17.49 -5.74 -14.94
C ARG A 47 17.56 -4.55 -15.85
N LEU A 48 17.54 -3.36 -15.27
CA LEU A 48 17.68 -2.09 -15.97
C LEU A 48 18.76 -1.27 -15.27
N THR A 49 19.73 -0.78 -16.03
CA THR A 49 20.75 0.13 -15.52
C THR A 49 20.22 1.58 -15.42
N TYR A 50 20.92 2.44 -14.70
CA TYR A 50 20.57 3.86 -14.63
C TYR A 50 20.63 4.55 -15.99
N ASP A 51 21.60 4.19 -16.85
CA ASP A 51 21.70 4.72 -18.23
C ASP A 51 20.51 4.28 -19.08
N GLU A 52 20.14 3.02 -19.05
CA GLU A 52 18.97 2.49 -19.77
C GLU A 52 17.68 3.13 -19.29
N LEU A 53 17.50 3.30 -17.96
CA LEU A 53 16.34 3.97 -17.38
C LEU A 53 16.26 5.43 -17.85
N ASP A 54 17.37 6.17 -17.81
CA ASP A 54 17.40 7.58 -18.25
C ASP A 54 17.10 7.69 -19.75
N ARG A 55 17.71 6.84 -20.60
CA ARG A 55 17.49 6.81 -22.04
C ARG A 55 16.07 6.43 -22.42
N LEU A 56 15.51 5.36 -21.84
CA LEU A 56 14.14 4.92 -22.14
C LEU A 56 13.09 5.94 -21.70
N SER A 57 13.28 6.52 -20.52
CA SER A 57 12.37 7.54 -20.02
C SER A 57 12.50 8.86 -20.78
N ASP A 58 13.69 9.22 -21.32
CA ASP A 58 13.83 10.36 -22.23
C ASP A 58 13.09 10.12 -23.55
N ALA A 59 13.22 8.93 -24.15
CA ALA A 59 12.54 8.58 -25.38
C ALA A 59 11.00 8.61 -25.24
N LEU A 60 10.50 8.05 -24.12
CA LEU A 60 9.06 8.07 -23.83
C LEU A 60 8.56 9.48 -23.49
N ALA A 61 9.37 10.33 -22.85
CA ALA A 61 9.02 11.72 -22.59
C ALA A 61 8.89 12.55 -23.90
N VAL A 62 9.73 12.27 -24.91
CA VAL A 62 9.58 12.86 -26.25
C VAL A 62 8.25 12.45 -26.86
N HIS A 63 7.90 11.16 -26.81
CA HIS A 63 6.63 10.67 -27.33
C HIS A 63 5.41 11.30 -26.60
N LEU A 64 5.50 11.48 -25.28
CA LEU A 64 4.45 12.19 -24.52
C LEU A 64 4.32 13.66 -24.96
N ALA A 65 5.43 14.34 -25.22
CA ALA A 65 5.42 15.71 -25.73
C ALA A 65 4.80 15.83 -27.13
N GLU A 66 5.02 14.83 -28.01
CA GLU A 66 4.34 14.74 -29.33
C GLU A 66 2.84 14.57 -29.19
N LEU A 67 2.37 13.93 -28.11
CA LEU A 67 0.95 13.80 -27.75
C LEU A 67 0.39 15.04 -27.02
N GLY A 68 1.19 16.10 -26.89
CA GLY A 68 0.78 17.36 -26.28
C GLY A 68 0.84 17.36 -24.75
N ILE A 69 1.61 16.48 -24.12
CA ILE A 69 1.89 16.52 -22.69
C ILE A 69 2.98 17.55 -22.42
N GLY A 70 2.71 18.46 -21.51
CA GLY A 70 3.61 19.50 -21.04
C GLY A 70 3.49 19.75 -19.54
N LYS A 71 4.02 20.91 -19.10
CA LYS A 71 4.07 21.27 -17.68
C LYS A 71 2.68 21.30 -17.03
N GLY A 72 2.50 20.48 -15.98
CA GLY A 72 1.27 20.40 -15.20
C GLY A 72 0.16 19.56 -15.81
N ASP A 73 0.36 18.97 -17.00
CA ASP A 73 -0.64 18.09 -17.61
C ASP A 73 -0.73 16.76 -16.86
N VAL A 74 -1.96 16.29 -16.65
CA VAL A 74 -2.22 15.07 -15.91
C VAL A 74 -2.13 13.84 -16.84
N VAL A 75 -1.39 12.84 -16.38
CA VAL A 75 -1.26 11.52 -17.04
C VAL A 75 -1.67 10.43 -16.08
N GLY A 76 -2.68 9.63 -16.44
CA GLY A 76 -3.14 8.49 -15.67
C GLY A 76 -2.22 7.28 -15.84
N MET A 77 -2.13 6.46 -14.81
CA MET A 77 -1.34 5.22 -14.83
C MET A 77 -2.19 4.08 -14.26
N LEU A 78 -2.87 3.35 -15.11
CA LEU A 78 -3.62 2.14 -14.75
C LEU A 78 -2.70 0.92 -14.98
N LEU A 79 -1.68 0.81 -14.13
CA LEU A 79 -0.57 -0.13 -14.26
C LEU A 79 -0.34 -0.90 -12.94
N PRO A 80 0.07 -2.18 -13.02
CA PRO A 80 0.57 -2.91 -11.87
C PRO A 80 1.99 -2.47 -11.49
N ARG A 81 2.54 -3.00 -10.39
CA ARG A 81 3.98 -2.89 -10.12
C ARG A 81 4.76 -3.63 -11.20
N ALA A 82 5.60 -2.91 -11.91
CA ALA A 82 6.46 -3.47 -12.97
C ALA A 82 7.60 -2.49 -13.29
N LEU A 83 8.59 -2.97 -14.01
CA LEU A 83 9.69 -2.16 -14.54
C LEU A 83 9.16 -1.00 -15.42
N ASN A 84 8.21 -1.30 -16.33
CA ASN A 84 7.61 -0.31 -17.23
C ASN A 84 6.88 0.81 -16.47
N THR A 85 6.30 0.50 -15.32
CA THR A 85 5.60 1.48 -14.48
C THR A 85 6.53 2.57 -13.98
N VAL A 86 7.74 2.21 -13.56
CA VAL A 86 8.76 3.17 -13.12
C VAL A 86 9.29 4.00 -14.29
N ILE A 87 9.48 3.39 -15.47
CA ILE A 87 9.84 4.13 -16.69
C ILE A 87 8.76 5.15 -17.04
N CYS A 88 7.47 4.78 -16.98
CA CYS A 88 6.36 5.69 -17.24
C CYS A 88 6.33 6.85 -16.24
N MET A 89 6.47 6.59 -14.93
CA MET A 89 6.55 7.65 -13.91
C MET A 89 7.63 8.68 -14.23
N LEU A 90 8.85 8.20 -14.46
CA LEU A 90 9.97 9.09 -14.76
C LEU A 90 9.79 9.84 -16.09
N SER A 91 9.19 9.20 -17.10
CA SER A 91 8.90 9.81 -18.39
C SER A 91 7.88 10.94 -18.28
N ILE A 92 6.83 10.75 -17.49
CA ILE A 92 5.81 11.78 -17.23
C ILE A 92 6.46 13.01 -16.60
N LEU A 93 7.27 12.82 -15.55
CA LEU A 93 7.97 13.90 -14.89
C LEU A 93 8.96 14.61 -15.84
N LYS A 94 9.65 13.85 -16.68
CA LYS A 94 10.55 14.40 -17.71
C LYS A 94 9.79 15.19 -18.77
N ALA A 95 8.56 14.84 -19.10
CA ALA A 95 7.68 15.63 -19.98
C ALA A 95 7.07 16.86 -19.27
N GLY A 96 7.35 17.06 -17.98
CA GLY A 96 6.75 18.11 -17.15
C GLY A 96 5.34 17.79 -16.66
N GLY A 97 4.86 16.59 -16.92
CA GLY A 97 3.54 16.13 -16.52
C GLY A 97 3.44 15.74 -15.04
N VAL A 98 2.22 15.49 -14.60
CA VAL A 98 1.84 15.06 -13.25
C VAL A 98 1.21 13.67 -13.35
N TYR A 99 1.76 12.67 -12.67
CA TYR A 99 1.17 11.35 -12.75
C TYR A 99 0.06 11.12 -11.71
N VAL A 100 -0.97 10.39 -12.14
CA VAL A 100 -2.07 9.91 -11.26
C VAL A 100 -2.06 8.39 -11.29
N PRO A 101 -1.63 7.74 -10.22
CA PRO A 101 -1.67 6.29 -10.14
C PRO A 101 -3.12 5.81 -9.91
N LEU A 102 -3.54 4.83 -10.70
CA LEU A 102 -4.83 4.18 -10.66
C LEU A 102 -4.59 2.68 -10.38
N ASP A 103 -5.15 2.15 -9.30
CA ASP A 103 -4.98 0.73 -8.98
C ASP A 103 -5.93 -0.10 -9.86
N PRO A 104 -5.42 -1.02 -10.70
CA PRO A 104 -6.28 -1.89 -11.50
C PRO A 104 -7.25 -2.77 -10.67
N ALA A 105 -7.02 -2.93 -9.39
CA ALA A 105 -7.91 -3.68 -8.48
C ALA A 105 -9.12 -2.87 -7.99
N TYR A 106 -9.15 -1.54 -8.21
CA TYR A 106 -10.25 -0.70 -7.74
C TYR A 106 -11.52 -0.90 -8.59
N PRO A 107 -12.74 -0.74 -8.00
CA PRO A 107 -13.99 -0.79 -8.74
C PRO A 107 -14.05 0.22 -9.90
N GLU A 108 -14.82 -0.10 -10.95
CA GLU A 108 -14.96 0.79 -12.12
C GLU A 108 -15.54 2.15 -11.75
N GLU A 109 -16.52 2.21 -10.85
CA GLU A 109 -17.09 3.48 -10.39
C GLU A 109 -16.07 4.36 -9.67
N HIS A 110 -15.18 3.76 -8.86
CA HIS A 110 -14.09 4.48 -8.22
C HIS A 110 -13.11 5.03 -9.25
N LEU A 111 -12.70 4.21 -10.22
CA LEU A 111 -11.81 4.63 -11.31
C LEU A 111 -12.45 5.72 -12.18
N ALA A 112 -13.75 5.60 -12.49
CA ALA A 112 -14.50 6.60 -13.24
C ALA A 112 -14.56 7.95 -12.50
N TYR A 113 -14.81 7.92 -11.19
CA TYR A 113 -14.80 9.14 -10.38
C TYR A 113 -13.44 9.85 -10.44
N VAL A 114 -12.35 9.12 -10.22
CA VAL A 114 -10.98 9.67 -10.28
C VAL A 114 -10.68 10.20 -11.69
N ALA A 115 -11.05 9.44 -12.72
CA ALA A 115 -10.85 9.83 -14.12
C ALA A 115 -11.61 11.11 -14.49
N ALA A 116 -12.86 11.24 -14.03
CA ALA A 116 -13.67 12.44 -14.26
C ALA A 116 -13.07 13.67 -13.57
N GLU A 117 -12.57 13.52 -12.34
CA GLU A 117 -11.99 14.62 -11.58
C GLU A 117 -10.64 15.06 -12.13
N CYS A 118 -9.72 14.13 -12.41
CA CYS A 118 -8.37 14.48 -12.87
C CYS A 118 -8.28 14.70 -14.38
N ALA A 119 -9.22 14.17 -15.18
CA ALA A 119 -9.32 14.34 -16.63
C ALA A 119 -7.95 14.12 -17.34
N PRO A 120 -7.34 12.93 -17.25
CA PRO A 120 -6.01 12.69 -17.78
C PRO A 120 -6.00 12.79 -19.32
N LYS A 121 -4.99 13.48 -19.89
CA LYS A 121 -4.82 13.58 -21.35
C LYS A 121 -4.36 12.25 -21.96
N VAL A 122 -3.52 11.53 -21.24
CA VAL A 122 -2.97 10.22 -21.61
C VAL A 122 -3.17 9.29 -20.44
N VAL A 123 -3.41 8.00 -20.73
CA VAL A 123 -3.48 6.93 -19.72
C VAL A 123 -2.59 5.79 -20.15
N PHE A 124 -1.58 5.48 -19.35
CA PHE A 124 -0.78 4.29 -19.51
C PHE A 124 -1.51 3.08 -18.95
N VAL A 125 -1.50 2.00 -19.75
CA VAL A 125 -2.04 0.69 -19.40
C VAL A 125 -1.03 -0.41 -19.73
N ASP A 126 -1.25 -1.61 -19.20
CA ASP A 126 -0.65 -2.83 -19.71
C ASP A 126 -1.69 -3.65 -20.49
N ALA A 127 -1.28 -4.77 -21.08
CA ALA A 127 -2.16 -5.63 -21.84
C ALA A 127 -3.37 -6.16 -21.02
N ALA A 128 -3.20 -6.35 -19.70
CA ALA A 128 -4.25 -6.84 -18.82
C ALA A 128 -5.27 -5.74 -18.47
N SER A 129 -4.81 -4.52 -18.23
CA SER A 129 -5.66 -3.36 -17.87
C SER A 129 -6.23 -2.62 -19.08
N ALA A 130 -5.75 -2.87 -20.30
CA ALA A 130 -6.23 -2.18 -21.50
C ALA A 130 -7.74 -2.35 -21.76
N LEU A 131 -8.27 -3.57 -21.63
CA LEU A 131 -9.70 -3.83 -21.75
C LEU A 131 -10.50 -3.12 -20.65
N ARG A 132 -9.98 -3.12 -19.43
CA ARG A 132 -10.59 -2.44 -18.29
C ARG A 132 -10.60 -0.92 -18.46
N ALA A 133 -9.50 -0.34 -18.96
CA ALA A 133 -9.46 1.08 -19.27
C ALA A 133 -10.55 1.51 -20.25
N SER A 134 -10.87 0.66 -21.23
CA SER A 134 -11.91 0.92 -22.22
C SER A 134 -13.33 0.84 -21.67
N SER A 135 -13.55 0.12 -20.56
CA SER A 135 -14.86 0.01 -19.89
C SER A 135 -15.10 1.09 -18.84
N VAL A 136 -14.05 1.75 -18.33
CA VAL A 136 -14.17 2.79 -17.31
C VAL A 136 -14.75 4.08 -17.91
N PRO A 137 -15.95 4.53 -17.50
CA PRO A 137 -16.50 5.80 -17.93
C PRO A 137 -15.52 6.96 -17.60
N ASP A 138 -15.53 7.98 -18.46
CA ASP A 138 -14.73 9.20 -18.31
C ASP A 138 -13.20 9.06 -18.36
N LEU A 139 -12.67 7.86 -18.54
CA LEU A 139 -11.25 7.66 -18.85
C LEU A 139 -11.00 7.99 -20.33
N ARG A 140 -11.14 9.29 -20.69
CA ARG A 140 -11.21 9.80 -22.08
C ARG A 140 -9.85 10.14 -22.68
N GLY A 141 -8.75 10.00 -21.94
CA GLY A 141 -7.39 10.25 -22.43
C GLY A 141 -6.96 9.25 -23.52
N THR A 142 -5.89 9.60 -24.25
CA THR A 142 -5.25 8.66 -25.17
C THR A 142 -4.71 7.47 -24.41
N ILE A 143 -5.25 6.26 -24.66
CA ILE A 143 -4.80 5.03 -23.99
C ILE A 143 -3.55 4.51 -24.69
N ILE A 144 -2.48 4.27 -23.93
CA ILE A 144 -1.17 3.80 -24.40
C ILE A 144 -0.77 2.54 -23.65
N ASP A 145 -0.55 1.46 -24.39
CA ASP A 145 0.10 0.26 -23.81
C ASP A 145 1.60 0.56 -23.58
N ALA A 146 1.97 0.59 -22.31
CA ALA A 146 3.32 0.92 -21.86
C ALA A 146 4.36 -0.08 -22.41
N GLY A 147 4.05 -1.39 -22.39
CA GLY A 147 4.95 -2.43 -22.89
C GLY A 147 5.21 -2.30 -24.38
N VAL A 148 4.14 -2.05 -25.16
CA VAL A 148 4.24 -1.89 -26.62
C VAL A 148 5.06 -0.66 -26.99
N VAL A 149 4.80 0.46 -26.35
CA VAL A 149 5.52 1.73 -26.65
C VAL A 149 6.97 1.64 -26.23
N ILE A 150 7.27 1.21 -25.02
CA ILE A 150 8.65 1.07 -24.52
C ILE A 150 9.45 0.09 -25.38
N GLY A 151 8.84 -1.05 -25.77
CA GLY A 151 9.48 -2.04 -26.63
C GLY A 151 9.87 -1.46 -28.00
N ARG A 152 9.08 -0.57 -28.59
CA ARG A 152 9.43 0.14 -29.83
C ARG A 152 10.56 1.13 -29.63
N LEU A 153 10.56 1.86 -28.51
CA LEU A 153 11.54 2.89 -28.21
C LEU A 153 12.92 2.32 -27.83
N THR A 154 12.99 1.06 -27.40
CA THR A 154 14.26 0.39 -27.06
C THR A 154 15.24 0.37 -28.23
N HIS A 155 14.74 0.31 -29.47
CA HIS A 155 15.54 0.25 -30.70
C HIS A 155 15.62 1.58 -31.46
N SER A 156 15.01 2.65 -30.94
CA SER A 156 14.98 3.95 -31.61
C SER A 156 16.13 4.85 -31.17
N ALA A 157 16.68 5.62 -32.12
CA ALA A 157 17.59 6.71 -31.74
C ALA A 157 16.83 7.74 -30.90
N VAL A 158 17.35 8.12 -29.75
CA VAL A 158 16.71 9.09 -28.86
C VAL A 158 16.72 10.47 -29.55
N ALA A 159 15.54 10.97 -29.91
CA ALA A 159 15.38 12.35 -30.34
C ALA A 159 15.77 13.30 -29.19
N LYS A 160 16.42 14.43 -29.52
CA LYS A 160 16.77 15.43 -28.48
C LYS A 160 15.49 15.98 -27.84
N ARG A 161 15.31 15.70 -26.55
CA ARG A 161 14.21 16.25 -25.74
C ARG A 161 14.34 17.77 -25.67
N ARG A 162 13.24 18.50 -25.91
CA ARG A 162 13.16 19.91 -25.53
C ARG A 162 13.17 20.00 -24.00
N ALA A 163 14.10 20.74 -23.43
CA ALA A 163 14.12 20.94 -21.98
C ALA A 163 12.85 21.68 -21.55
N ILE A 164 12.09 21.06 -20.62
CA ILE A 164 10.98 21.71 -19.92
C ILE A 164 11.51 22.07 -18.55
N GLU A 165 11.39 23.33 -18.18
CA GLU A 165 11.83 23.79 -16.87
C GLU A 165 10.81 23.36 -15.81
N VAL A 166 11.25 22.44 -14.94
CA VAL A 166 10.50 21.93 -13.79
C VAL A 166 11.33 22.19 -12.54
N THR A 167 10.71 22.77 -11.54
CA THR A 167 11.33 23.09 -10.26
C THR A 167 10.84 22.17 -9.15
N GLY A 168 11.51 22.20 -7.99
CA GLY A 168 11.08 21.45 -6.82
C GLY A 168 9.67 21.81 -6.31
N SER A 169 9.15 23.00 -6.65
CA SER A 169 7.80 23.44 -6.25
C SER A 169 6.69 22.99 -7.20
N ASP A 170 7.03 22.51 -8.38
CA ASP A 170 6.03 22.02 -9.34
C ASP A 170 5.40 20.71 -8.86
N PRO A 171 4.15 20.41 -9.24
CA PRO A 171 3.49 19.16 -8.90
C PRO A 171 4.14 17.97 -9.60
N ALA A 172 4.35 16.88 -8.86
CA ALA A 172 4.89 15.63 -9.39
C ALA A 172 3.79 14.56 -9.54
N TYR A 173 2.92 14.42 -8.56
CA TYR A 173 1.80 13.48 -8.63
C TYR A 173 0.56 13.98 -7.88
N ILE A 174 -0.57 13.35 -8.21
CA ILE A 174 -1.82 13.45 -7.45
C ILE A 174 -2.18 12.05 -6.96
N MET A 175 -2.19 11.86 -5.64
CA MET A 175 -2.56 10.60 -4.99
C MET A 175 -3.97 10.70 -4.41
N TYR A 176 -4.86 9.76 -4.80
CA TYR A 176 -6.22 9.74 -4.28
C TYR A 176 -6.30 8.96 -2.97
N THR A 177 -6.95 9.56 -1.99
CA THR A 177 -7.20 8.97 -0.65
C THR A 177 -8.69 9.02 -0.33
N SER A 178 -9.15 8.21 0.62
CA SER A 178 -10.52 8.27 1.12
C SER A 178 -10.87 9.68 1.63
N GLY A 179 -12.11 10.08 1.46
CA GLY A 179 -12.58 11.43 1.79
C GLY A 179 -13.74 11.46 2.77
N SER A 180 -13.68 12.34 3.77
CA SER A 180 -14.70 12.51 4.80
C SER A 180 -16.09 12.89 4.28
N THR A 181 -16.20 13.35 3.03
CA THR A 181 -17.48 13.69 2.37
C THR A 181 -18.07 12.54 1.56
N GLY A 182 -17.54 11.32 1.72
CA GLY A 182 -18.02 10.14 1.02
C GLY A 182 -17.52 10.00 -0.43
N ARG A 183 -16.47 10.74 -0.81
CA ARG A 183 -15.81 10.60 -2.12
C ARG A 183 -14.30 10.76 -1.97
N PRO A 184 -13.50 10.01 -2.76
CA PRO A 184 -12.04 10.16 -2.76
C PRO A 184 -11.60 11.60 -3.01
N LYS A 185 -10.45 11.97 -2.46
CA LYS A 185 -9.82 13.29 -2.63
C LYS A 185 -8.42 13.14 -3.18
N GLY A 186 -8.07 13.90 -4.20
CA GLY A 186 -6.72 13.96 -4.76
C GLY A 186 -5.82 14.85 -3.91
N VAL A 187 -4.63 14.38 -3.56
CA VAL A 187 -3.59 15.12 -2.83
C VAL A 187 -2.46 15.44 -3.80
N THR A 188 -2.23 16.72 -4.06
CA THR A 188 -1.20 17.19 -5.00
C THR A 188 0.13 17.33 -4.31
N ILE A 189 1.14 16.58 -4.74
CA ILE A 189 2.48 16.53 -4.12
C ILE A 189 3.53 17.12 -5.05
N ALA A 190 4.39 17.98 -4.48
CA ALA A 190 5.48 18.63 -5.20
C ALA A 190 6.73 17.72 -5.30
N HIS A 191 7.60 17.99 -6.29
CA HIS A 191 8.89 17.31 -6.43
C HIS A 191 9.75 17.40 -5.17
N ARG A 192 9.87 18.62 -4.55
CA ARG A 192 10.63 18.80 -3.32
C ARG A 192 10.10 18.01 -2.13
N SER A 193 8.77 17.86 -2.05
CA SER A 193 8.15 17.12 -0.95
C SER A 193 8.55 15.64 -0.98
N ILE A 194 8.72 15.08 -2.18
CA ILE A 194 9.22 13.73 -2.42
C ILE A 194 10.72 13.64 -2.11
N ALA A 195 11.52 14.56 -2.67
CA ALA A 195 12.96 14.60 -2.45
C ALA A 195 13.29 14.71 -0.96
N ARG A 196 12.54 15.55 -0.21
CA ARG A 196 12.67 15.72 1.23
C ARG A 196 12.52 14.41 2.00
N VAL A 197 11.67 13.46 1.56
CA VAL A 197 11.48 12.21 2.31
C VAL A 197 12.75 11.35 2.34
N VAL A 198 13.59 11.43 1.32
CA VAL A 198 14.66 10.47 1.07
C VAL A 198 16.07 11.06 0.92
N LEU A 199 16.23 12.38 0.85
CA LEU A 199 17.54 13.04 0.75
C LEU A 199 17.88 13.77 2.05
N ASP A 200 19.13 13.70 2.47
CA ASP A 200 19.68 14.33 3.68
C ASP A 200 18.83 14.11 4.94
N GLN A 201 18.43 12.88 5.17
CA GLN A 201 17.51 12.54 6.23
C GLN A 201 18.20 12.11 7.54
N ASN A 202 17.55 12.43 8.66
CA ASN A 202 18.00 12.09 10.00
C ASN A 202 17.51 10.72 10.53
N TYR A 203 16.56 10.09 9.83
CA TYR A 203 15.95 8.82 10.25
C TYR A 203 16.44 7.61 9.43
N ILE A 204 17.08 7.85 8.30
CA ILE A 204 17.54 6.82 7.36
C ILE A 204 18.89 7.23 6.76
N ASP A 205 19.70 6.22 6.46
CA ASP A 205 20.99 6.36 5.79
C ASP A 205 20.99 5.44 4.56
N PHE A 206 21.05 6.02 3.36
CA PHE A 206 21.10 5.29 2.10
C PHE A 206 22.54 5.09 1.65
N ARG A 207 22.84 3.89 1.16
CA ARG A 207 24.12 3.52 0.56
C ARG A 207 23.91 3.08 -0.87
N ARG A 208 24.85 3.36 -1.76
CA ARG A 208 24.72 2.99 -3.18
C ARG A 208 24.54 1.51 -3.44
N ASP A 209 25.05 0.66 -2.56
CA ASP A 209 24.87 -0.80 -2.64
C ASP A 209 23.57 -1.30 -2.00
N ASP A 210 22.71 -0.41 -1.52
CA ASP A 210 21.41 -0.79 -1.02
C ASP A 210 20.48 -1.25 -2.13
N VAL A 211 19.66 -2.22 -1.75
CA VAL A 211 18.53 -2.71 -2.55
C VAL A 211 17.26 -2.44 -1.78
N ILE A 212 16.39 -1.60 -2.34
CA ILE A 212 15.14 -1.19 -1.71
C ILE A 212 13.99 -1.96 -2.32
N LEU A 213 13.17 -2.61 -1.49
CA LEU A 213 12.01 -3.35 -1.96
C LEU A 213 10.88 -2.39 -2.34
N HIS A 214 10.27 -2.59 -3.51
CA HIS A 214 9.01 -1.98 -3.92
C HIS A 214 7.89 -3.01 -3.82
N ALA A 215 7.12 -2.98 -2.73
CA ALA A 215 6.03 -3.90 -2.42
C ALA A 215 4.66 -3.21 -2.31
N ALA A 216 4.61 -1.91 -2.09
CA ALA A 216 3.36 -1.14 -2.05
C ALA A 216 2.72 -1.03 -3.45
N THR A 217 1.38 -1.00 -3.53
CA THR A 217 0.69 -0.63 -4.79
C THR A 217 1.02 0.81 -5.16
N ILE A 218 1.10 1.10 -6.47
CA ILE A 218 1.45 2.46 -6.95
C ILE A 218 0.44 3.53 -6.54
N ALA A 219 -0.79 3.16 -6.20
CA ALA A 219 -1.83 4.05 -5.70
C ALA A 219 -1.78 4.27 -4.18
N PHE A 220 -0.72 3.82 -3.52
CA PHE A 220 -0.46 4.04 -2.09
C PHE A 220 0.84 4.82 -1.91
N ASP A 221 0.82 5.86 -1.07
CA ASP A 221 1.91 6.84 -0.95
C ASP A 221 3.24 6.26 -0.46
N ALA A 222 3.24 5.11 0.22
CA ALA A 222 4.46 4.39 0.59
C ALA A 222 5.36 4.08 -0.63
N THR A 223 4.78 3.88 -1.83
CA THR A 223 5.54 3.71 -3.07
C THR A 223 6.49 4.88 -3.36
N THR A 224 6.14 6.08 -2.88
CA THR A 224 6.98 7.28 -2.99
C THR A 224 8.34 7.08 -2.29
N PHE A 225 8.31 6.56 -1.05
CA PHE A 225 9.53 6.22 -0.33
C PHE A 225 10.31 5.11 -1.03
N GLU A 226 9.63 4.04 -1.47
CA GLU A 226 10.26 2.88 -2.07
C GLU A 226 10.98 3.23 -3.38
N ILE A 227 10.27 3.85 -4.32
CA ILE A 227 10.81 4.18 -5.66
C ILE A 227 11.84 5.31 -5.59
N TRP A 228 11.47 6.44 -4.98
CA TRP A 228 12.33 7.61 -4.98
C TRP A 228 13.48 7.48 -3.98
N GLY A 229 13.30 6.69 -2.90
CA GLY A 229 14.39 6.29 -2.01
C GLY A 229 15.50 5.56 -2.74
N ALA A 230 15.14 4.64 -3.63
CA ALA A 230 16.11 3.95 -4.47
C ALA A 230 16.73 4.90 -5.51
N LEU A 231 15.90 5.50 -6.36
CA LEU A 231 16.38 6.17 -7.57
C LEU A 231 17.13 7.48 -7.30
N LEU A 232 16.75 8.24 -6.26
CA LEU A 232 17.43 9.51 -5.95
C LEU A 232 18.77 9.30 -5.25
N ASN A 233 18.96 8.16 -4.58
CA ASN A 233 20.19 7.84 -3.85
C ASN A 233 21.16 6.92 -4.64
N GLY A 234 20.84 6.57 -5.88
CA GLY A 234 21.67 5.70 -6.71
C GLY A 234 21.66 4.23 -6.27
N CYS A 235 20.63 3.82 -5.53
CA CYS A 235 20.42 2.45 -5.06
C CYS A 235 19.67 1.61 -6.09
N THR A 236 19.52 0.31 -5.85
CA THR A 236 18.73 -0.58 -6.69
C THR A 236 17.30 -0.69 -6.15
N LEU A 237 16.30 -0.58 -7.01
CA LEU A 237 14.90 -0.86 -6.73
C LEU A 237 14.58 -2.32 -7.08
N ALA A 238 14.24 -3.14 -6.09
CA ALA A 238 13.76 -4.50 -6.32
C ALA A 238 12.22 -4.49 -6.34
N VAL A 239 11.62 -4.72 -7.49
CA VAL A 239 10.17 -4.68 -7.67
C VAL A 239 9.57 -6.05 -7.36
N MET A 240 8.64 -6.09 -6.41
CA MET A 240 7.89 -7.30 -6.10
C MET A 240 6.76 -7.51 -7.11
N PRO A 241 6.68 -8.67 -7.79
CA PRO A 241 5.59 -8.99 -8.69
C PRO A 241 4.22 -8.94 -7.99
N ASP A 242 3.17 -8.48 -8.70
CA ASP A 242 1.81 -8.39 -8.17
C ASP A 242 1.12 -9.75 -8.02
N ALA A 243 1.54 -10.76 -8.80
CA ALA A 243 0.95 -12.09 -8.76
C ALA A 243 1.32 -12.82 -7.46
N ASP A 244 0.35 -13.55 -6.89
CA ASP A 244 0.53 -14.53 -5.82
C ASP A 244 1.32 -14.03 -4.59
N PHE A 245 0.86 -12.95 -3.96
CA PHE A 245 1.48 -12.43 -2.74
C PHE A 245 1.43 -13.45 -1.60
N SER A 246 2.60 -13.80 -1.05
CA SER A 246 2.73 -14.55 0.19
C SER A 246 3.96 -14.07 0.98
N LEU A 247 4.00 -14.36 2.29
CA LEU A 247 5.18 -14.04 3.11
C LEU A 247 6.42 -14.81 2.66
N ALA A 248 6.24 -16.05 2.20
CA ALA A 248 7.31 -16.86 1.64
C ALA A 248 7.88 -16.24 0.37
N ARG A 249 7.01 -15.76 -0.52
CA ARG A 249 7.42 -15.07 -1.74
C ARG A 249 8.08 -13.72 -1.44
N LEU A 250 7.53 -12.94 -0.50
CA LEU A 250 8.14 -11.71 -0.03
C LEU A 250 9.58 -11.96 0.46
N ALA A 251 9.76 -12.92 1.37
CA ALA A 251 11.08 -13.31 1.88
C ALA A 251 11.98 -13.87 0.77
N GLY A 252 11.42 -14.62 -0.19
CA GLY A 252 12.12 -15.12 -1.37
C GLY A 252 12.68 -14.00 -2.22
N VAL A 253 11.83 -13.04 -2.65
CA VAL A 253 12.25 -11.87 -3.42
C VAL A 253 13.31 -11.06 -2.68
N MET A 254 13.12 -10.82 -1.38
CA MET A 254 14.11 -10.08 -0.57
C MET A 254 15.47 -10.79 -0.53
N ARG A 255 15.49 -12.12 -0.45
CA ARG A 255 16.72 -12.93 -0.44
C ARG A 255 17.39 -12.93 -1.81
N ASP A 256 16.62 -13.22 -2.85
CA ASP A 256 17.13 -13.45 -4.22
C ASP A 256 17.66 -12.15 -4.86
N THR A 257 17.04 -11.02 -4.50
CA THR A 257 17.49 -9.69 -4.96
C THR A 257 18.46 -9.02 -3.98
N GLY A 258 18.67 -9.58 -2.78
CA GLY A 258 19.55 -9.02 -1.77
C GLY A 258 19.02 -7.73 -1.13
N VAL A 259 17.71 -7.61 -0.92
CA VAL A 259 17.09 -6.44 -0.28
C VAL A 259 17.75 -6.11 1.04
N SER A 260 18.16 -4.86 1.19
CA SER A 260 18.77 -4.32 2.40
C SER A 260 17.84 -3.38 3.18
N MET A 261 16.89 -2.78 2.50
CA MET A 261 15.89 -1.88 3.09
C MET A 261 14.48 -2.17 2.59
N THR A 262 13.50 -2.03 3.47
CA THR A 262 12.08 -2.13 3.09
C THR A 262 11.19 -1.31 4.00
N PHE A 263 10.05 -0.85 3.46
CA PHE A 263 8.91 -0.38 4.22
C PHE A 263 7.82 -1.45 4.19
N LEU A 264 7.21 -1.73 5.35
CA LEU A 264 6.07 -2.62 5.48
C LEU A 264 4.95 -1.90 6.22
N THR A 265 3.72 -2.02 5.77
CA THR A 265 2.59 -1.55 6.60
C THR A 265 2.61 -2.27 7.94
N THR A 266 2.16 -1.62 9.02
CA THR A 266 2.19 -2.20 10.38
C THR A 266 1.64 -3.61 10.44
N GLY A 267 0.51 -3.86 9.74
CA GLY A 267 -0.07 -5.21 9.69
C GLY A 267 0.84 -6.23 9.00
N LEU A 268 1.41 -5.87 7.86
CA LEU A 268 2.34 -6.74 7.15
C LEU A 268 3.64 -6.95 7.93
N PHE A 269 4.14 -5.92 8.60
CA PHE A 269 5.29 -6.00 9.49
C PHE A 269 5.05 -6.99 10.65
N ASN A 270 3.88 -6.93 11.29
CA ASN A 270 3.53 -7.86 12.36
C ASN A 270 3.57 -9.32 11.88
N LEU A 271 2.97 -9.61 10.71
CA LEU A 271 3.04 -10.93 10.10
C LEU A 271 4.47 -11.34 9.75
N PHE A 272 5.26 -10.42 9.21
CA PHE A 272 6.65 -10.66 8.86
C PHE A 272 7.52 -10.95 10.09
N ALA A 273 7.28 -10.26 11.20
CA ALA A 273 7.96 -10.48 12.48
C ALA A 273 7.65 -11.88 13.06
N ASP A 274 6.45 -12.38 12.84
CA ASP A 274 6.01 -13.72 13.26
C ASP A 274 6.45 -14.83 12.28
N TYR A 275 6.69 -14.47 11.02
CA TYR A 275 7.02 -15.43 9.98
C TYR A 275 8.44 -16.02 10.16
N ALA A 276 8.54 -17.35 10.32
CA ALA A 276 9.79 -18.06 10.60
C ALA A 276 10.67 -18.35 9.36
N GLY A 277 10.34 -17.77 8.19
CA GLY A 277 10.92 -18.18 6.89
C GLY A 277 12.21 -17.48 6.47
N GLY A 278 13.36 -18.01 6.88
CA GLY A 278 14.64 -17.81 6.19
C GLY A 278 15.49 -16.63 6.67
N ASP A 279 16.79 -16.75 6.42
CA ASP A 279 17.75 -15.68 6.66
C ASP A 279 17.70 -14.62 5.57
N LEU A 280 17.81 -13.37 5.98
CA LEU A 280 17.93 -12.19 5.12
C LEU A 280 19.22 -11.44 5.49
N PRO A 281 20.39 -11.95 5.12
CA PRO A 281 21.68 -11.49 5.65
C PRO A 281 22.03 -10.06 5.21
N ARG A 282 21.39 -9.54 4.17
CA ARG A 282 21.59 -8.16 3.71
C ARG A 282 20.61 -7.17 4.32
N LEU A 283 19.55 -7.63 5.00
CA LEU A 283 18.54 -6.77 5.58
C LEU A 283 19.13 -5.95 6.73
N ARG A 284 19.24 -4.66 6.54
CA ARG A 284 19.84 -3.74 7.50
C ARG A 284 18.89 -2.69 8.08
N HIS A 285 17.79 -2.39 7.38
CA HIS A 285 16.80 -1.43 7.88
C HIS A 285 15.38 -1.82 7.43
N VAL A 286 14.50 -2.00 8.38
CA VAL A 286 13.05 -2.14 8.16
C VAL A 286 12.35 -0.94 8.75
N LEU A 287 11.57 -0.28 7.91
CA LEU A 287 10.61 0.73 8.35
C LEU A 287 9.22 0.12 8.35
N PHE A 288 8.41 0.46 9.32
CA PHE A 288 7.00 0.09 9.32
C PHE A 288 6.14 1.28 9.76
N GLY A 289 4.87 1.29 9.36
CA GLY A 289 3.99 2.39 9.70
C GLY A 289 2.60 2.24 9.07
N GLY A 290 1.84 3.33 9.13
CA GLY A 290 0.48 3.39 8.59
C GLY A 290 -0.60 2.97 9.60
N ASP A 291 -0.24 2.41 10.76
CA ASP A 291 -1.13 2.14 11.88
C ASP A 291 -0.32 2.15 13.19
N VAL A 292 -0.99 1.99 14.34
CA VAL A 292 -0.35 1.89 15.65
C VAL A 292 0.60 0.69 15.68
N GLY A 293 1.87 0.94 16.00
CA GLY A 293 2.89 -0.09 16.06
C GLY A 293 2.71 -1.03 17.26
N SER A 294 3.06 -2.31 17.07
CA SER A 294 3.01 -3.32 18.12
C SER A 294 4.38 -3.52 18.78
N PRO A 295 4.55 -3.18 20.06
CA PRO A 295 5.80 -3.39 20.80
C PRO A 295 6.24 -4.86 20.84
N VAL A 296 5.25 -5.77 20.89
CA VAL A 296 5.52 -7.23 20.92
C VAL A 296 6.19 -7.69 19.65
N HIS A 297 5.65 -7.28 18.49
CA HIS A 297 6.22 -7.67 17.20
C HIS A 297 7.55 -6.95 16.93
N ALA A 298 7.70 -5.69 17.39
CA ALA A 298 8.97 -4.97 17.30
C ALA A 298 10.08 -5.69 18.05
N ARG A 299 9.84 -6.11 19.30
CA ARG A 299 10.81 -6.89 20.11
C ARG A 299 11.12 -8.23 19.44
N ARG A 300 10.10 -8.96 18.97
CA ARG A 300 10.29 -10.25 18.28
C ARG A 300 11.14 -10.12 17.01
N PHE A 301 10.90 -9.05 16.24
CA PHE A 301 11.69 -8.75 15.05
C PHE A 301 13.16 -8.48 15.41
N LEU A 302 13.43 -7.62 16.41
CA LEU A 302 14.78 -7.27 16.83
C LEU A 302 15.54 -8.45 17.42
N GLN A 303 14.86 -9.36 18.12
CA GLN A 303 15.47 -10.61 18.59
C GLN A 303 15.91 -11.51 17.43
N ARG A 304 15.13 -11.52 16.36
CA ARG A 304 15.41 -12.35 15.18
C ARG A 304 16.48 -11.75 14.27
N TYR A 305 16.46 -10.42 14.12
CA TYR A 305 17.38 -9.66 13.27
C TYR A 305 18.15 -8.62 14.09
N PRO A 306 19.04 -9.05 15.00
CA PRO A 306 19.67 -8.13 15.98
C PRO A 306 20.59 -7.09 15.35
N GLY A 307 21.02 -7.30 14.10
CA GLY A 307 21.80 -6.31 13.32
C GLY A 307 20.97 -5.38 12.44
N CYS A 308 19.65 -5.59 12.38
CA CYS A 308 18.77 -4.79 11.55
C CYS A 308 18.19 -3.59 12.34
N ARG A 309 18.30 -2.40 11.77
CA ARG A 309 17.63 -1.21 12.31
C ARG A 309 16.12 -1.34 12.08
N LEU A 310 15.32 -1.06 13.08
CA LEU A 310 13.85 -1.04 13.00
C LEU A 310 13.35 0.37 13.29
N SER A 311 12.48 0.92 12.43
CA SER A 311 11.91 2.24 12.63
C SER A 311 10.40 2.24 12.43
N ASN A 312 9.67 2.81 13.40
CA ASN A 312 8.26 3.18 13.27
C ASN A 312 8.17 4.54 12.56
N ALA A 313 7.53 4.59 11.40
CA ALA A 313 7.41 5.79 10.56
C ALA A 313 5.95 6.26 10.50
N TYR A 314 5.74 7.55 10.72
CA TYR A 314 4.42 8.16 10.76
C TYR A 314 4.35 9.34 9.78
N GLY A 315 3.23 9.44 9.07
CA GLY A 315 2.85 10.60 8.28
C GLY A 315 1.53 10.35 7.53
N PRO A 316 0.73 11.38 7.32
CA PRO A 316 -0.39 11.36 6.37
C PRO A 316 0.10 11.69 4.96
N THR A 317 -0.66 11.28 3.95
CA THR A 317 -0.36 11.55 2.53
C THR A 317 -0.19 13.03 2.24
N GLU A 318 -0.93 13.88 2.95
CA GLU A 318 -0.87 15.35 2.86
C GLU A 318 0.46 15.94 3.36
N THR A 319 1.31 15.13 3.97
CA THR A 319 2.68 15.50 4.38
C THR A 319 3.74 14.63 3.73
N THR A 320 3.39 13.96 2.65
CA THR A 320 4.24 13.11 1.81
C THR A 320 4.89 11.97 2.59
N VAL A 321 4.15 10.89 2.80
CA VAL A 321 4.52 9.58 3.37
C VAL A 321 4.93 9.65 4.85
N PHE A 322 6.07 10.31 5.17
CA PHE A 322 6.60 10.36 6.53
C PHE A 322 6.80 11.82 6.99
N ALA A 323 6.46 12.08 8.25
CA ALA A 323 6.70 13.34 8.93
C ALA A 323 7.47 13.15 10.24
N ALA A 324 7.38 11.97 10.85
CA ALA A 324 8.11 11.58 12.03
C ALA A 324 8.58 10.14 11.94
N ALA A 325 9.64 9.81 12.65
CA ALA A 325 10.15 8.45 12.77
C ALA A 325 10.73 8.18 14.16
N PHE A 326 10.54 6.94 14.62
CA PHE A 326 11.11 6.43 15.87
C PHE A 326 11.94 5.20 15.57
N THR A 327 13.25 5.29 15.76
CA THR A 327 14.12 4.11 15.72
C THR A 327 13.96 3.33 17.00
N VAL A 328 13.51 2.10 16.91
CA VAL A 328 13.27 1.24 18.07
C VAL A 328 14.60 0.73 18.62
N PRO A 329 14.96 1.04 19.89
CA PRO A 329 16.17 0.53 20.51
C PRO A 329 16.16 -1.00 20.62
N PRO A 330 17.30 -1.69 20.52
CA PRO A 330 17.37 -3.14 20.64
C PRO A 330 16.82 -3.70 21.96
N ASP A 331 16.93 -2.93 23.02
CA ASP A 331 16.48 -3.24 24.39
C ASP A 331 15.11 -2.62 24.74
N PHE A 332 14.32 -2.23 23.73
CA PHE A 332 13.02 -1.60 23.89
C PHE A 332 12.08 -2.42 24.76
N ALA A 333 11.68 -1.88 25.91
CA ALA A 333 10.86 -2.56 26.90
C ALA A 333 9.46 -1.91 27.13
N GLU A 334 9.21 -0.72 26.54
CA GLU A 334 7.98 0.01 26.76
C GLU A 334 6.75 -0.69 26.16
N THR A 335 5.58 -0.30 26.63
CA THR A 335 4.28 -0.87 26.24
C THR A 335 3.65 -0.16 25.04
N GLU A 336 4.12 1.02 24.68
CA GLU A 336 3.66 1.82 23.55
C GLU A 336 4.86 2.24 22.67
N LEU A 337 4.68 2.22 21.36
CA LEU A 337 5.67 2.73 20.42
C LEU A 337 5.29 4.18 20.05
N PRO A 338 6.16 5.16 20.34
CA PRO A 338 5.91 6.54 19.88
C PRO A 338 5.98 6.62 18.35
N ILE A 339 5.40 7.68 17.79
CA ILE A 339 5.57 8.00 16.37
C ILE A 339 6.92 8.68 16.10
N GLY A 340 7.63 9.09 17.14
CA GLY A 340 9.02 9.51 17.13
C GLY A 340 9.23 11.02 16.98
N LYS A 341 10.35 11.39 16.38
CA LYS A 341 10.75 12.79 16.17
C LYS A 341 10.53 13.20 14.73
N ALA A 342 10.37 14.50 14.53
CA ALA A 342 10.28 15.07 13.18
C ALA A 342 11.47 14.62 12.32
N ILE A 343 11.19 14.22 11.08
CA ILE A 343 12.26 14.00 10.10
C ILE A 343 12.78 15.33 9.59
N ALA A 344 13.95 15.34 8.93
CA ALA A 344 14.57 16.58 8.46
C ALA A 344 13.61 17.40 7.58
N HIS A 345 13.73 18.71 7.63
CA HIS A 345 12.89 19.68 6.89
C HIS A 345 11.40 19.61 7.21
N THR A 346 11.06 19.14 8.42
CA THR A 346 9.68 18.99 8.92
C THR A 346 9.57 19.65 10.29
N GLY A 347 8.50 20.42 10.49
CA GLY A 347 8.12 20.95 11.79
C GLY A 347 6.90 20.21 12.31
N ILE A 348 6.90 19.94 13.60
CA ILE A 348 5.78 19.36 14.35
C ILE A 348 5.41 20.30 15.49
N CYS A 349 4.14 20.59 15.65
CA CYS A 349 3.58 21.27 16.81
C CYS A 349 2.28 20.64 17.28
N ILE A 350 1.95 20.83 18.54
CA ILE A 350 0.69 20.39 19.14
C ILE A 350 -0.16 21.62 19.37
N LEU A 351 -1.40 21.60 18.93
CA LEU A 351 -2.31 22.77 18.96
C LEU A 351 -3.50 22.55 19.88
N ASP A 352 -3.95 23.63 20.51
CA ASP A 352 -5.24 23.70 21.21
C ASP A 352 -6.42 23.87 20.23
N GLU A 353 -7.63 24.06 20.74
CA GLU A 353 -8.85 24.25 19.93
C GLU A 353 -8.87 25.58 19.17
N GLU A 354 -8.13 26.57 19.65
CA GLU A 354 -7.96 27.90 19.02
C GLU A 354 -6.73 27.96 18.08
N LEU A 355 -6.14 26.81 17.75
CA LEU A 355 -4.96 26.67 16.90
C LEU A 355 -3.71 27.37 17.44
N ARG A 356 -3.56 27.49 18.76
CA ARG A 356 -2.37 28.00 19.42
C ARG A 356 -1.45 26.84 19.80
N GLU A 357 -0.16 27.05 19.66
CA GLU A 357 0.85 26.04 20.00
C GLU A 357 0.89 25.78 21.52
N LEU A 358 0.80 24.50 21.89
CA LEU A 358 0.87 24.03 23.27
C LEU A 358 2.31 23.68 23.64
N PRO A 359 2.73 23.94 24.90
CA PRO A 359 4.05 23.52 25.37
C PRO A 359 4.15 22.00 25.47
N PRO A 360 5.39 21.44 25.44
CA PRO A 360 5.61 20.01 25.64
C PRO A 360 4.92 19.49 26.90
N GLY A 361 4.47 18.23 26.87
CA GLY A 361 3.74 17.59 27.96
C GLY A 361 2.21 17.85 27.95
N ARG A 362 1.67 18.57 26.97
CA ARG A 362 0.23 18.78 26.81
C ARG A 362 -0.28 18.04 25.58
N GLU A 363 -1.43 17.41 25.74
CA GLU A 363 -2.14 16.77 24.63
C GLU A 363 -2.92 17.79 23.82
N GLY A 364 -2.92 17.63 22.49
CA GLY A 364 -3.67 18.45 21.56
C GLY A 364 -3.60 17.91 20.14
N GLN A 365 -4.08 18.69 19.20
CA GLN A 365 -4.10 18.32 17.78
C GLN A 365 -2.69 18.40 17.19
N LEU A 366 -2.24 17.31 16.58
CA LEU A 366 -0.97 17.28 15.85
C LEU A 366 -1.08 18.09 14.56
N ALA A 367 -0.17 19.05 14.38
CA ALA A 367 -0.02 19.84 13.17
C ALA A 367 1.40 19.69 12.61
N ILE A 368 1.52 19.63 11.29
CA ILE A 368 2.77 19.36 10.58
C ILE A 368 3.04 20.48 9.59
N SER A 369 4.29 20.97 9.56
CA SER A 369 4.76 22.00 8.63
C SER A 369 6.04 21.55 7.91
N GLY A 370 6.47 22.29 6.92
CA GLY A 370 7.74 22.07 6.21
C GLY A 370 7.57 21.64 4.76
N ASP A 371 8.68 21.22 4.17
CA ASP A 371 8.78 20.93 2.72
C ASP A 371 7.96 19.70 2.28
N GLY A 372 7.56 18.85 3.23
CA GLY A 372 6.72 17.69 2.97
C GLY A 372 5.24 17.99 2.75
N LEU A 373 4.78 19.23 2.98
CA LEU A 373 3.37 19.56 2.80
C LEU A 373 2.95 19.41 1.33
N ALA A 374 1.76 18.84 1.14
CA ALA A 374 1.07 18.88 -0.13
C ALA A 374 0.83 20.32 -0.61
N ILE A 375 0.79 20.51 -1.91
CA ILE A 375 0.42 21.79 -2.52
C ILE A 375 -1.01 22.13 -2.12
N ASP A 376 -1.93 21.20 -2.38
CA ASP A 376 -3.37 21.36 -2.13
C ASP A 376 -4.08 19.99 -2.16
N TYR A 377 -5.38 20.02 -1.90
CA TYR A 377 -6.30 19.02 -2.39
C TYR A 377 -6.73 19.41 -3.80
N PHE A 378 -6.45 18.53 -4.75
CA PHE A 378 -6.66 18.77 -6.17
C PHE A 378 -8.08 19.23 -6.46
N ARG A 379 -8.22 20.39 -7.12
CA ARG A 379 -9.51 21.05 -7.46
C ARG A 379 -10.46 21.28 -6.27
N SER A 380 -9.93 21.33 -5.04
CA SER A 380 -10.74 21.51 -3.82
C SER A 380 -10.16 22.60 -2.91
N PRO A 381 -10.29 23.89 -3.29
CA PRO A 381 -9.70 25.01 -2.54
C PRO A 381 -10.31 25.17 -1.14
N GLU A 382 -11.60 24.87 -0.96
CA GLU A 382 -12.27 24.96 0.33
C GLU A 382 -11.71 23.96 1.33
N ARG A 383 -11.55 22.69 0.93
CA ARG A 383 -10.91 21.66 1.78
C ARG A 383 -9.44 21.97 2.03
N THR A 384 -8.77 22.56 1.03
CA THR A 384 -7.37 22.99 1.20
C THR A 384 -7.28 24.05 2.29
N ALA A 385 -8.13 25.07 2.25
CA ALA A 385 -8.15 26.13 3.25
C ALA A 385 -8.55 25.64 4.66
N GLU A 386 -9.42 24.60 4.75
CA GLU A 386 -9.81 23.99 6.03
C GLU A 386 -8.66 23.23 6.71
N LYS A 387 -7.83 22.53 5.93
CA LYS A 387 -6.80 21.61 6.48
C LYS A 387 -5.39 22.18 6.48
N PHE A 388 -5.08 23.09 5.57
CA PHE A 388 -3.78 23.75 5.47
C PHE A 388 -3.89 25.19 5.94
N VAL A 389 -3.61 25.42 7.19
CA VAL A 389 -3.82 26.70 7.89
C VAL A 389 -2.49 27.38 8.22
N MET A 390 -2.54 28.70 8.42
CA MET A 390 -1.40 29.44 8.97
C MET A 390 -1.48 29.42 10.48
N VAL A 391 -0.46 28.85 11.14
CA VAL A 391 -0.34 28.79 12.60
C VAL A 391 0.75 29.75 13.05
N ALA A 392 0.43 30.56 14.04
CA ALA A 392 1.42 31.40 14.70
C ALA A 392 2.29 30.52 15.62
N THR A 393 3.58 30.39 15.29
CA THR A 393 4.56 29.68 16.11
C THR A 393 5.60 30.66 16.67
N GLU A 394 6.39 30.22 17.68
CA GLU A 394 7.48 31.05 18.20
C GLU A 394 8.47 31.51 17.14
N ALA A 395 8.68 30.69 16.10
CA ALA A 395 9.55 31.01 14.96
C ALA A 395 8.85 31.81 13.83
N GLY A 396 7.65 32.36 14.08
CA GLY A 396 6.81 33.06 13.12
C GLY A 396 5.69 32.21 12.51
N PRO A 397 4.82 32.81 11.66
CA PRO A 397 3.70 32.10 11.06
C PRO A 397 4.16 31.02 10.09
N LYS A 398 3.66 29.80 10.23
CA LYS A 398 3.96 28.67 9.37
C LYS A 398 2.67 28.07 8.78
N ARG A 399 2.74 27.65 7.51
CA ARG A 399 1.70 26.84 6.90
C ARG A 399 1.79 25.43 7.51
N CYS A 400 0.69 24.97 8.11
CA CYS A 400 0.59 23.68 8.78
C CYS A 400 -0.58 22.87 8.22
N TYR A 401 -0.40 21.56 8.13
CA TYR A 401 -1.47 20.61 7.90
C TYR A 401 -2.04 20.13 9.23
N LEU A 402 -3.35 20.25 9.42
CA LEU A 402 -4.09 19.76 10.58
C LEU A 402 -4.43 18.28 10.38
N THR A 403 -3.73 17.40 11.09
CA THR A 403 -3.82 15.94 10.85
C THR A 403 -5.14 15.32 11.31
N GLY A 404 -5.79 15.93 12.31
CA GLY A 404 -6.90 15.32 13.05
C GLY A 404 -6.46 14.29 14.09
N ASP A 405 -5.17 13.97 14.16
CA ASP A 405 -4.59 13.12 15.20
C ASP A 405 -4.37 13.92 16.48
N ILE A 406 -4.62 13.29 17.64
CA ILE A 406 -4.30 13.82 18.96
C ILE A 406 -2.95 13.22 19.37
N ALA A 407 -2.05 14.07 19.81
CA ALA A 407 -0.71 13.66 20.19
C ALA A 407 -0.18 14.47 21.36
N LEU A 408 0.92 13.99 21.93
CA LEU A 408 1.67 14.61 23.01
C LEU A 408 3.13 14.74 22.57
N LEU A 409 3.65 15.97 22.58
CA LEU A 409 5.06 16.24 22.36
C LEU A 409 5.81 16.17 23.69
N GLN A 410 6.80 15.30 23.77
CA GLN A 410 7.69 15.15 24.92
C GLN A 410 8.76 16.25 24.96
N PRO A 411 9.37 16.55 26.11
CA PRO A 411 10.45 17.55 26.20
C PRO A 411 11.68 17.23 25.34
N ASP A 412 11.93 15.94 25.05
CA ASP A 412 13.04 15.49 24.19
C ASP A 412 12.72 15.58 22.68
N GLY A 413 11.52 16.07 22.31
CA GLY A 413 11.02 16.16 20.94
C GLY A 413 10.36 14.90 20.43
N THR A 414 10.23 13.84 21.23
CA THR A 414 9.51 12.62 20.85
C THR A 414 8.00 12.86 20.88
N VAL A 415 7.28 12.41 19.87
CA VAL A 415 5.82 12.53 19.75
C VAL A 415 5.16 11.18 20.02
N SER A 416 4.20 11.17 20.95
CA SER A 416 3.34 10.02 21.24
C SER A 416 1.94 10.24 20.68
N PHE A 417 1.45 9.28 19.91
CA PHE A 417 0.08 9.27 19.37
C PHE A 417 -0.93 8.91 20.49
N LYS A 418 -2.03 9.65 20.58
CA LYS A 418 -3.06 9.46 21.64
C LYS A 418 -4.43 9.13 21.08
N GLY A 419 -4.61 9.17 19.76
CA GLY A 419 -5.89 8.85 19.12
C GLY A 419 -6.25 9.83 18.02
N ARG A 420 -7.52 9.84 17.61
CA ARG A 420 -8.04 10.75 16.60
C ARG A 420 -9.23 11.56 17.13
N ARG A 421 -9.35 12.78 16.62
CA ARG A 421 -10.50 13.66 16.88
C ARG A 421 -11.73 13.28 16.05
N ASP A 422 -11.49 12.70 14.88
CA ASP A 422 -12.51 12.32 13.90
C ASP A 422 -12.76 10.80 13.87
N ARG A 423 -13.66 10.37 12.98
CA ARG A 423 -14.05 8.96 12.80
C ARG A 423 -13.16 8.17 11.85
N GLN A 424 -12.10 8.80 11.34
CA GLN A 424 -11.18 8.15 10.46
C GLN A 424 -10.43 7.02 11.18
N VAL A 425 -10.25 5.90 10.51
CA VAL A 425 -9.49 4.77 11.02
C VAL A 425 -8.39 4.38 10.07
N LYS A 426 -7.36 3.76 10.61
CA LYS A 426 -6.33 3.08 9.81
C LYS A 426 -6.49 1.59 10.03
N ILE A 427 -6.57 0.81 8.95
CA ILE A 427 -6.69 -0.66 8.98
C ILE A 427 -5.72 -1.22 7.95
N ASN A 428 -4.81 -2.07 8.40
CA ASN A 428 -3.76 -2.66 7.56
C ASN A 428 -2.95 -1.61 6.77
N GLY A 429 -2.71 -0.45 7.37
CA GLY A 429 -2.01 0.67 6.76
C GLY A 429 -2.87 1.52 5.82
N LYS A 430 -4.09 1.12 5.48
CA LYS A 430 -5.03 1.90 4.66
C LYS A 430 -5.81 2.88 5.51
N ARG A 431 -5.86 4.13 5.05
CA ARG A 431 -6.69 5.20 5.63
C ARG A 431 -8.12 5.02 5.17
N ILE A 432 -9.06 4.92 6.10
CA ILE A 432 -10.47 4.66 5.82
C ILE A 432 -11.32 5.72 6.54
N GLU A 433 -12.08 6.45 5.76
CA GLU A 433 -13.12 7.32 6.27
C GLU A 433 -14.41 6.49 6.44
N LEU A 434 -14.81 6.26 7.68
CA LEU A 434 -16.06 5.50 7.94
C LEU A 434 -17.28 6.22 7.35
N ASP A 435 -17.22 7.54 7.23
CA ASP A 435 -18.28 8.34 6.64
C ASP A 435 -18.43 8.11 5.12
N GLU A 436 -17.36 7.73 4.42
CA GLU A 436 -17.42 7.34 3.00
C GLU A 436 -18.21 6.05 2.80
N ILE A 437 -17.95 5.04 3.65
CA ILE A 437 -18.69 3.79 3.63
C ILE A 437 -20.16 4.02 4.01
N GLU A 438 -20.40 4.82 5.06
CA GLU A 438 -21.73 5.16 5.54
C GLU A 438 -22.55 5.90 4.47
N THR A 439 -21.92 6.83 3.74
CA THR A 439 -22.54 7.55 2.62
C THR A 439 -22.89 6.63 1.46
N ALA A 440 -21.97 5.74 1.07
CA ALA A 440 -22.23 4.76 0.01
C ALA A 440 -23.41 3.84 0.35
N LEU A 441 -23.49 3.37 1.61
CA LEU A 441 -24.60 2.56 2.09
C LEU A 441 -25.93 3.34 2.12
N ARG A 442 -25.94 4.59 2.56
CA ARG A 442 -27.15 5.44 2.56
C ARG A 442 -27.70 5.71 1.16
N ASN A 443 -26.85 5.66 0.14
CA ASN A 443 -27.27 5.77 -1.26
C ASN A 443 -27.87 4.46 -1.82
N ASP A 444 -27.77 3.34 -1.10
CA ASP A 444 -28.40 2.07 -1.52
C ASP A 444 -29.94 2.18 -1.44
N PRO A 445 -30.66 1.92 -2.53
CA PRO A 445 -32.12 2.08 -2.58
C PRO A 445 -32.88 1.14 -1.62
N ALA A 446 -32.28 0.06 -1.17
CA ALA A 446 -32.89 -0.90 -0.26
C ALA A 446 -32.80 -0.47 1.22
N LEU A 447 -31.94 0.53 1.52
CA LEU A 447 -31.73 1.02 2.89
C LEU A 447 -32.49 2.31 3.15
N SER A 448 -33.06 2.45 4.34
CA SER A 448 -33.60 3.71 4.85
C SER A 448 -32.49 4.55 5.53
N ASP A 449 -31.54 3.90 6.18
CA ASP A 449 -30.35 4.52 6.78
C ASP A 449 -29.29 3.44 7.07
N ALA A 450 -28.03 3.86 7.30
CA ALA A 450 -26.93 3.01 7.67
C ALA A 450 -25.95 3.74 8.61
N ILE A 451 -25.30 2.99 9.50
CA ILE A 451 -24.24 3.46 10.39
C ILE A 451 -23.06 2.52 10.26
N VAL A 452 -21.86 3.07 10.22
CA VAL A 452 -20.61 2.29 10.14
C VAL A 452 -19.72 2.63 11.32
N LEU A 453 -19.29 1.58 12.04
CA LEU A 453 -18.39 1.72 13.19
C LEU A 453 -17.18 0.81 13.02
N CYS A 454 -16.08 1.23 13.64
CA CYS A 454 -14.90 0.41 13.80
C CYS A 454 -14.82 -0.07 15.25
N HIS A 455 -14.88 -1.37 15.45
CA HIS A 455 -14.75 -2.00 16.76
C HIS A 455 -13.38 -2.64 16.92
N LEU A 456 -12.81 -2.55 18.13
CA LEU A 456 -11.58 -3.25 18.49
C LEU A 456 -11.92 -4.66 18.99
N GLN A 457 -11.34 -5.67 18.39
CA GLN A 457 -11.37 -7.06 18.88
C GLN A 457 -9.97 -7.39 19.44
N GLY A 458 -9.84 -7.34 20.78
CA GLY A 458 -8.53 -7.47 21.42
C GLY A 458 -7.59 -6.28 21.15
N PRO A 459 -6.31 -6.40 21.46
CA PRO A 459 -5.39 -5.24 21.51
C PRO A 459 -4.99 -4.65 20.17
N ALA A 460 -5.24 -5.34 19.03
CA ALA A 460 -4.73 -4.91 17.72
C ALA A 460 -5.67 -5.12 16.54
N LEU A 461 -6.78 -5.81 16.70
CA LEU A 461 -7.67 -6.16 15.58
C LEU A 461 -8.83 -5.17 15.47
N LYS A 462 -8.83 -4.38 14.39
CA LYS A 462 -9.90 -3.45 14.03
C LYS A 462 -10.88 -4.10 13.07
N ARG A 463 -12.18 -3.99 13.34
CA ARG A 463 -13.26 -4.57 12.54
C ARG A 463 -14.27 -3.49 12.14
N ILE A 464 -14.50 -3.31 10.85
CA ILE A 464 -15.55 -2.44 10.34
C ILE A 464 -16.87 -3.21 10.39
N VAL A 465 -17.88 -2.65 11.05
CA VAL A 465 -19.22 -3.20 11.14
C VAL A 465 -20.21 -2.19 10.57
N ALA A 466 -21.08 -2.65 9.66
CA ALA A 466 -22.18 -1.86 9.13
C ALA A 466 -23.49 -2.27 9.79
N TYR A 467 -24.21 -1.29 10.34
CA TYR A 467 -25.55 -1.44 10.87
C TYR A 467 -26.52 -0.93 9.81
N LEU A 468 -27.37 -1.83 9.31
CA LEU A 468 -28.23 -1.60 8.15
C LEU A 468 -29.67 -1.50 8.59
N ARG A 469 -30.35 -0.38 8.26
CA ARG A 469 -31.78 -0.25 8.45
C ARG A 469 -32.47 -0.37 7.09
N PRO A 470 -33.20 -1.45 6.81
CA PRO A 470 -33.89 -1.64 5.54
C PRO A 470 -35.08 -0.67 5.38
N ARG A 471 -35.50 -0.43 4.13
CA ARG A 471 -36.74 0.27 3.83
C ARG A 471 -37.97 -0.63 3.97
N ALA A 472 -37.83 -1.90 3.59
CA ALA A 472 -38.91 -2.89 3.66
C ALA A 472 -38.77 -3.71 4.94
N GLU A 473 -39.84 -3.80 5.72
CA GLU A 473 -39.87 -4.59 6.96
C GLU A 473 -39.59 -6.09 6.72
N THR A 474 -39.96 -6.60 5.54
CA THR A 474 -39.66 -7.98 5.14
C THR A 474 -38.19 -8.31 5.09
N ALA A 475 -37.33 -7.31 4.82
CA ALA A 475 -35.88 -7.48 4.76
C ALA A 475 -35.23 -7.66 6.16
N LEU A 476 -35.95 -7.33 7.26
CA LEU A 476 -35.45 -7.55 8.63
C LEU A 476 -35.21 -9.03 8.94
N SER A 477 -35.99 -9.92 8.32
CA SER A 477 -35.89 -11.37 8.53
C SER A 477 -35.26 -12.11 7.34
N ASP A 478 -34.88 -11.41 6.31
CA ASP A 478 -34.27 -12.02 5.12
C ASP A 478 -32.75 -12.23 5.32
N PRO A 479 -32.28 -13.47 5.42
CA PRO A 479 -30.84 -13.75 5.59
C PRO A 479 -29.98 -13.38 4.38
N ALA A 480 -30.58 -13.22 3.19
CA ALA A 480 -29.85 -12.83 1.96
C ALA A 480 -29.63 -11.31 1.88
N PHE A 481 -30.47 -10.51 2.54
CA PHE A 481 -30.46 -9.06 2.45
C PHE A 481 -29.09 -8.41 2.73
N PRO A 482 -28.37 -8.75 3.82
CA PRO A 482 -27.06 -8.16 4.09
C PRO A 482 -26.04 -8.46 2.99
N GLN A 483 -26.07 -9.67 2.43
CA GLN A 483 -25.13 -10.09 1.37
C GLN A 483 -25.40 -9.36 0.07
N GLU A 484 -26.66 -9.12 -0.28
CA GLU A 484 -27.04 -8.32 -1.44
C GLU A 484 -26.56 -6.87 -1.35
N VAL A 485 -26.77 -6.23 -0.17
CA VAL A 485 -26.27 -4.88 0.10
C VAL A 485 -24.74 -4.84 -0.02
N MET A 486 -24.03 -5.79 0.59
CA MET A 486 -22.56 -5.86 0.50
C MET A 486 -22.08 -6.14 -0.92
N SER A 487 -22.83 -6.89 -1.73
CA SER A 487 -22.48 -7.12 -3.15
C SER A 487 -22.53 -5.82 -3.95
N ARG A 488 -23.56 -4.99 -3.74
CA ARG A 488 -23.66 -3.66 -4.37
C ARG A 488 -22.57 -2.72 -3.89
N LEU A 489 -22.26 -2.72 -2.59
CA LEU A 489 -21.18 -1.90 -2.02
C LEU A 489 -19.80 -2.25 -2.62
N ARG A 490 -19.52 -3.53 -2.88
CA ARG A 490 -18.28 -3.98 -3.53
C ARG A 490 -18.13 -3.47 -4.97
N ALA A 491 -19.23 -3.12 -5.64
CA ALA A 491 -19.16 -2.51 -6.96
C ALA A 491 -18.70 -1.03 -6.93
N THR A 492 -18.85 -0.37 -5.79
CA THR A 492 -18.59 1.07 -5.64
C THR A 492 -17.29 1.38 -4.87
N LEU A 493 -16.98 0.60 -3.83
CA LEU A 493 -15.86 0.87 -2.94
C LEU A 493 -14.74 -0.19 -3.05
N PRO A 494 -13.47 0.22 -2.87
CA PRO A 494 -12.34 -0.71 -2.78
C PRO A 494 -12.56 -1.78 -1.70
N VAL A 495 -12.04 -2.98 -1.93
CA VAL A 495 -12.24 -4.17 -1.06
C VAL A 495 -11.85 -3.90 0.39
N TYR A 496 -10.80 -3.13 0.65
CA TYR A 496 -10.35 -2.81 2.01
C TYR A 496 -11.30 -1.92 2.82
N MET A 497 -12.28 -1.27 2.14
CA MET A 497 -13.32 -0.44 2.77
C MET A 497 -14.61 -1.23 3.06
N ILE A 498 -14.74 -2.46 2.57
CA ILE A 498 -15.95 -3.25 2.75
C ILE A 498 -16.05 -3.72 4.21
N PRO A 499 -17.19 -3.45 4.89
CA PRO A 499 -17.42 -3.96 6.25
C PRO A 499 -17.25 -5.47 6.33
N SER A 500 -16.53 -5.91 7.35
CA SER A 500 -16.33 -7.34 7.62
C SER A 500 -17.49 -7.99 8.35
N ALA A 501 -18.44 -7.21 8.82
CA ALA A 501 -19.68 -7.69 9.41
C ALA A 501 -20.82 -6.71 9.18
N THR A 502 -22.03 -7.25 9.20
CA THR A 502 -23.28 -6.50 9.08
C THR A 502 -24.25 -6.87 10.18
N VAL A 503 -25.01 -5.90 10.65
CA VAL A 503 -26.12 -6.08 11.61
C VAL A 503 -27.34 -5.39 11.02
N VAL A 504 -28.42 -6.14 10.83
CA VAL A 504 -29.70 -5.57 10.39
C VAL A 504 -30.47 -5.12 11.64
N VAL A 505 -30.94 -3.88 11.61
CA VAL A 505 -31.69 -3.26 12.73
C VAL A 505 -32.98 -2.65 12.22
N ASP A 506 -34.03 -2.70 13.04
CA ASP A 506 -35.31 -2.02 12.79
C ASP A 506 -35.26 -0.53 13.11
N ALA A 507 -34.47 -0.15 14.12
CA ALA A 507 -34.23 1.22 14.52
C ALA A 507 -32.85 1.39 15.13
N PHE A 508 -32.29 2.61 15.03
CA PHE A 508 -31.05 2.96 15.74
C PHE A 508 -31.38 3.44 17.16
N PRO A 509 -30.59 3.05 18.18
CA PRO A 509 -30.71 3.57 19.53
C PRO A 509 -30.46 5.09 19.53
N LEU A 510 -31.25 5.81 20.30
CA LEU A 510 -31.13 7.26 20.42
C LEU A 510 -30.69 7.68 21.82
N THR A 511 -29.85 8.69 21.91
CA THR A 511 -29.54 9.39 23.16
C THR A 511 -30.76 10.18 23.65
N PRO A 512 -30.80 10.62 24.92
CA PRO A 512 -31.86 11.49 25.41
C PRO A 512 -32.05 12.78 24.63
N ALA A 513 -31.01 13.22 23.91
CA ALA A 513 -31.05 14.40 23.03
C ALA A 513 -31.54 14.08 21.60
N GLY A 514 -32.04 12.87 21.33
CA GLY A 514 -32.57 12.44 20.03
C GLY A 514 -31.50 12.17 18.94
N LYS A 515 -30.22 12.14 19.30
CA LYS A 515 -29.13 11.76 18.39
C LYS A 515 -28.88 10.25 18.47
N VAL A 516 -28.40 9.65 17.40
CA VAL A 516 -28.03 8.23 17.40
C VAL A 516 -26.96 7.95 18.46
N ASP A 517 -27.25 7.00 19.33
CA ASP A 517 -26.31 6.48 20.32
C ASP A 517 -25.44 5.39 19.71
N ARG A 518 -24.32 5.84 19.11
CA ARG A 518 -23.36 4.92 18.48
C ARG A 518 -22.65 4.01 19.48
N ALA A 519 -22.56 4.38 20.76
CA ALA A 519 -21.91 3.58 21.79
C ALA A 519 -22.72 2.34 22.15
N SER A 520 -24.05 2.40 21.99
CA SER A 520 -24.97 1.28 22.20
C SER A 520 -25.03 0.29 21.04
N LEU A 521 -24.40 0.60 19.88
CA LEU A 521 -24.33 -0.31 18.73
C LEU A 521 -23.16 -1.27 18.93
N LEU A 522 -23.46 -2.44 19.46
CA LEU A 522 -22.45 -3.49 19.72
C LEU A 522 -22.15 -4.28 18.44
N PRO A 523 -20.88 -4.70 18.24
CA PRO A 523 -20.56 -5.61 17.15
C PRO A 523 -21.31 -6.92 17.34
N PRO A 524 -21.69 -7.61 16.24
CA PRO A 524 -22.25 -8.93 16.36
C PRO A 524 -21.24 -9.80 17.13
N PRO A 525 -21.70 -10.63 18.06
CA PRO A 525 -20.81 -11.57 18.72
C PRO A 525 -20.08 -12.35 17.63
N VAL A 526 -18.78 -12.53 17.79
CA VAL A 526 -18.09 -13.59 17.04
C VAL A 526 -18.75 -14.84 17.54
N GLU A 527 -19.73 -15.34 16.78
CA GLU A 527 -20.36 -16.59 17.14
C GLU A 527 -19.25 -17.64 17.16
N ALA A 528 -18.77 -17.91 18.36
CA ALA A 528 -18.09 -19.17 18.61
C ALA A 528 -19.00 -20.25 18.04
N ALA A 529 -18.47 -21.07 17.17
CA ALA A 529 -19.21 -22.07 16.43
C ALA A 529 -20.27 -22.74 17.35
N ARG A 530 -21.52 -22.74 16.88
CA ARG A 530 -22.55 -23.49 17.58
C ARG A 530 -22.14 -24.96 17.56
N PRO A 531 -22.08 -25.64 18.71
CA PRO A 531 -21.68 -27.05 18.77
C PRO A 531 -22.63 -28.01 18.05
N ASP A 532 -23.72 -27.52 17.43
CA ASP A 532 -24.77 -28.33 16.84
C ASP A 532 -24.59 -28.67 15.35
N ALA A 533 -23.54 -28.22 14.70
CA ALA A 533 -23.18 -28.66 13.36
C ALA A 533 -21.85 -29.43 13.41
N GLU A 534 -21.88 -30.70 13.78
CA GLU A 534 -20.79 -31.65 13.48
C GLU A 534 -20.67 -31.86 11.95
N ALA A 535 -20.28 -30.83 11.23
CA ALA A 535 -19.69 -31.00 9.90
C ALA A 535 -18.26 -31.50 10.10
N VAL A 536 -18.13 -32.80 10.35
CA VAL A 536 -16.84 -33.46 10.45
C VAL A 536 -16.08 -33.22 9.11
N ALA A 537 -14.91 -32.64 9.19
CA ALA A 537 -14.03 -32.51 8.03
C ALA A 537 -13.84 -33.87 7.38
N SER A 538 -14.30 -34.03 6.15
CA SER A 538 -14.34 -35.31 5.44
C SER A 538 -13.10 -35.55 4.59
N THR A 539 -12.33 -34.47 4.30
CA THR A 539 -11.11 -34.58 3.49
C THR A 539 -9.90 -34.05 4.25
N GLN A 540 -8.71 -34.44 3.79
CA GLN A 540 -7.44 -34.00 4.34
C GLN A 540 -7.25 -32.48 4.21
N ALA A 541 -7.76 -31.90 3.11
CA ALA A 541 -7.73 -30.47 2.89
C ALA A 541 -8.69 -29.72 3.83
N GLU A 542 -9.89 -30.24 4.05
CA GLU A 542 -10.84 -29.65 5.01
C GLU A 542 -10.26 -29.69 6.44
N THR A 543 -9.68 -30.79 6.87
CA THR A 543 -9.04 -30.91 8.20
C THR A 543 -7.91 -29.90 8.36
N LEU A 544 -7.05 -29.78 7.35
CA LEU A 544 -5.94 -28.82 7.35
C LEU A 544 -6.42 -27.37 7.42
N LEU A 545 -7.42 -27.02 6.60
CA LEU A 545 -8.00 -25.68 6.58
C LEU A 545 -8.73 -25.34 7.88
N THR A 546 -9.48 -26.30 8.45
CA THR A 546 -10.14 -26.10 9.75
C THR A 546 -9.12 -25.79 10.83
N GLN A 547 -8.00 -26.50 10.88
CA GLN A 547 -6.95 -26.23 11.85
C GLN A 547 -6.33 -24.84 11.64
N LEU A 548 -6.00 -24.47 10.40
CA LEU A 548 -5.42 -23.16 10.08
C LEU A 548 -6.37 -22.01 10.38
N TRP A 549 -7.67 -22.20 10.13
CA TRP A 549 -8.69 -21.20 10.45
C TRP A 549 -8.86 -21.06 11.97
N SER A 550 -8.87 -22.17 12.70
CA SER A 550 -8.94 -22.15 14.17
C SER A 550 -7.75 -21.43 14.78
N GLU A 551 -6.54 -21.68 14.28
CA GLU A 551 -5.33 -20.98 14.70
C GLU A 551 -5.38 -19.47 14.39
N ALA A 552 -5.87 -19.09 13.19
CA ALA A 552 -5.95 -17.70 12.75
C ALA A 552 -7.06 -16.90 13.44
N LEU A 553 -8.24 -17.53 13.67
CA LEU A 553 -9.41 -16.89 14.26
C LEU A 553 -9.42 -16.97 15.79
N GLY A 554 -8.59 -17.83 16.40
CA GLY A 554 -8.63 -18.11 17.83
C GLY A 554 -9.94 -18.75 18.29
N ALA A 555 -10.58 -19.54 17.42
CA ALA A 555 -11.89 -20.16 17.63
C ALA A 555 -11.83 -21.67 17.38
N GLU A 556 -12.59 -22.45 18.14
CA GLU A 556 -12.77 -23.90 17.94
C GLU A 556 -14.14 -24.20 17.29
N GLY A 557 -14.28 -25.33 16.62
CA GLY A 557 -15.54 -25.80 16.07
C GLY A 557 -16.03 -25.00 14.85
N ILE A 558 -15.15 -24.69 13.90
CA ILE A 558 -15.47 -23.87 12.73
C ILE A 558 -16.37 -24.63 11.77
N ASP A 559 -17.49 -24.01 11.40
CA ASP A 559 -18.40 -24.51 10.38
C ASP A 559 -17.74 -24.41 8.98
N LEU A 560 -17.70 -25.55 8.27
CA LEU A 560 -17.00 -25.67 6.98
C LEU A 560 -17.65 -24.89 5.84
N ASP A 561 -18.91 -24.52 5.97
CA ASP A 561 -19.69 -23.81 4.96
C ASP A 561 -19.85 -22.31 5.26
N ARG A 562 -19.35 -21.83 6.41
CA ARG A 562 -19.35 -20.40 6.74
C ARG A 562 -18.18 -19.66 6.11
N ASN A 563 -18.45 -18.44 5.71
CA ASN A 563 -17.45 -17.55 5.15
C ASN A 563 -16.45 -17.11 6.22
N PHE A 564 -15.15 -17.11 5.89
CA PHE A 564 -14.06 -16.69 6.78
C PHE A 564 -14.29 -15.31 7.41
N PHE A 565 -14.78 -14.38 6.60
CA PHE A 565 -15.02 -13.01 7.03
C PHE A 565 -16.25 -12.89 7.93
N ASP A 566 -17.27 -13.72 7.73
CA ASP A 566 -18.46 -13.79 8.59
C ASP A 566 -18.14 -14.38 9.97
N LEU A 567 -17.10 -15.22 10.05
CA LEU A 567 -16.51 -15.72 11.30
C LEU A 567 -15.63 -14.69 12.01
N GLY A 568 -15.55 -13.46 11.47
CA GLY A 568 -14.74 -12.38 12.03
C GLY A 568 -13.31 -12.36 11.53
N GLY A 569 -12.95 -13.17 10.54
CA GLY A 569 -11.65 -13.18 9.92
C GLY A 569 -11.36 -11.88 9.15
N THR A 570 -10.12 -11.48 9.15
CA THR A 570 -9.62 -10.33 8.38
C THR A 570 -8.78 -10.79 7.21
N SER A 571 -8.59 -9.93 6.21
CA SER A 571 -7.68 -10.20 5.09
C SER A 571 -6.26 -10.54 5.57
N LEU A 572 -5.83 -9.98 6.70
CA LEU A 572 -4.53 -10.25 7.28
C LEU A 572 -4.46 -11.68 7.88
N GLN A 573 -5.49 -12.10 8.60
CA GLN A 573 -5.60 -13.48 9.12
C GLN A 573 -5.72 -14.48 7.98
N LEU A 574 -6.39 -14.11 6.87
CA LEU A 574 -6.44 -14.95 5.67
C LEU A 574 -5.06 -15.14 5.05
N LEU A 575 -4.17 -14.13 5.10
CA LEU A 575 -2.77 -14.28 4.70
C LEU A 575 -1.98 -15.17 5.66
N GLN A 576 -2.29 -15.21 6.95
CA GLN A 576 -1.70 -16.18 7.89
C GLN A 576 -2.13 -17.61 7.53
N VAL A 577 -3.43 -17.82 7.26
CA VAL A 577 -3.96 -19.09 6.76
C VAL A 577 -3.24 -19.50 5.47
N HIS A 578 -3.07 -18.57 4.53
CA HIS A 578 -2.36 -18.80 3.28
C HIS A 578 -0.92 -19.28 3.51
N ALA A 579 -0.16 -18.56 4.32
CA ALA A 579 1.22 -18.94 4.66
C ALA A 579 1.32 -20.32 5.33
N GLY A 580 0.40 -20.60 6.27
CA GLY A 580 0.29 -21.91 6.92
C GLY A 580 -0.07 -23.04 5.95
N LEU A 581 -0.93 -22.74 4.98
CA LEU A 581 -1.35 -23.67 3.94
C LEU A 581 -0.20 -24.02 2.98
N GLU A 582 0.54 -23.03 2.48
CA GLU A 582 1.71 -23.25 1.63
C GLU A 582 2.80 -24.05 2.34
N ALA A 583 3.08 -23.72 3.60
CA ALA A 583 4.08 -24.41 4.40
C ALA A 583 3.74 -25.90 4.59
N ARG A 584 2.45 -26.24 4.78
CA ARG A 584 1.99 -27.62 5.01
C ARG A 584 1.77 -28.40 3.71
N LEU A 585 1.42 -27.73 2.61
CA LEU A 585 1.26 -28.36 1.28
C LEU A 585 2.58 -28.48 0.52
N GLY A 586 3.64 -27.76 0.90
CA GLY A 586 4.92 -27.72 0.20
C GLY A 586 4.84 -27.18 -1.23
N ARG A 587 3.79 -26.42 -1.56
CA ARG A 587 3.57 -25.82 -2.88
C ARG A 587 2.86 -24.48 -2.77
N ALA A 588 3.04 -23.61 -3.78
CA ALA A 588 2.34 -22.34 -3.87
C ALA A 588 0.82 -22.52 -4.06
N VAL A 589 0.07 -21.69 -3.36
CA VAL A 589 -1.39 -21.58 -3.45
C VAL A 589 -1.72 -20.16 -3.87
N ASP A 590 -2.64 -20.00 -4.82
CA ASP A 590 -3.07 -18.67 -5.25
C ASP A 590 -3.84 -17.97 -4.12
N VAL A 591 -3.32 -16.85 -3.63
CA VAL A 591 -3.96 -16.07 -2.57
C VAL A 591 -5.35 -15.59 -2.97
N VAL A 592 -5.57 -15.29 -4.26
CA VAL A 592 -6.87 -14.88 -4.80
C VAL A 592 -7.90 -15.99 -4.62
N ALA A 593 -7.47 -17.25 -4.67
CA ALA A 593 -8.36 -18.38 -4.42
C ALA A 593 -8.95 -18.37 -3.01
N LEU A 594 -8.21 -17.92 -1.99
CA LEU A 594 -8.70 -17.82 -0.62
C LEU A 594 -9.78 -16.75 -0.47
N PHE A 595 -9.67 -15.66 -1.21
CA PHE A 595 -10.70 -14.61 -1.24
C PHE A 595 -11.93 -15.02 -2.06
N LYS A 596 -11.72 -15.78 -3.14
CA LYS A 596 -12.79 -16.24 -4.02
C LYS A 596 -13.58 -17.42 -3.42
N HIS A 597 -12.89 -18.33 -2.74
CA HIS A 597 -13.43 -19.52 -2.07
C HIS A 597 -13.33 -19.32 -0.58
N SER A 598 -14.19 -18.46 -0.06
CA SER A 598 -14.10 -17.95 1.30
C SER A 598 -14.70 -18.88 2.37
N THR A 599 -15.11 -20.10 2.02
CA THR A 599 -15.49 -21.17 2.94
C THR A 599 -14.48 -22.31 2.92
N ILE A 600 -14.33 -23.03 4.02
CA ILE A 600 -13.40 -24.17 4.10
C ILE A 600 -13.71 -25.19 3.01
N ARG A 601 -14.98 -25.53 2.81
CA ARG A 601 -15.42 -26.54 1.84
C ARG A 601 -15.12 -26.14 0.38
N GLU A 602 -15.36 -24.90 0.01
CA GLU A 602 -15.06 -24.41 -1.34
C GLU A 602 -13.56 -24.37 -1.60
N LEU A 603 -12.78 -23.86 -0.63
CA LEU A 603 -11.34 -23.78 -0.72
C LEU A 603 -10.69 -25.16 -0.78
N ALA A 604 -11.17 -26.12 0.04
CA ALA A 604 -10.70 -27.51 0.01
C ALA A 604 -10.91 -28.15 -1.36
N ARG A 605 -12.11 -28.03 -1.94
CA ARG A 605 -12.41 -28.53 -3.31
C ARG A 605 -11.50 -27.90 -4.35
N HIS A 606 -11.24 -26.60 -4.26
CA HIS A 606 -10.36 -25.91 -5.20
C HIS A 606 -8.90 -26.44 -5.10
N ILE A 607 -8.38 -26.62 -3.90
CA ILE A 607 -7.04 -27.14 -3.63
C ILE A 607 -6.88 -28.57 -4.14
N GLU A 608 -7.86 -29.43 -3.88
CA GLU A 608 -7.88 -30.84 -4.31
C GLU A 608 -8.08 -30.96 -5.82
N GLY A 609 -8.94 -30.14 -6.43
CA GLY A 609 -9.17 -30.12 -7.87
C GLY A 609 -7.91 -29.72 -8.67
N LYS A 610 -7.14 -28.76 -8.19
CA LYS A 610 -5.83 -28.40 -8.78
C LYS A 610 -4.80 -29.53 -8.60
N SER A 611 -4.81 -30.22 -7.47
CA SER A 611 -3.91 -31.35 -7.21
C SER A 611 -4.17 -32.52 -8.18
N GLN A 612 -5.46 -32.86 -8.43
CA GLN A 612 -5.82 -33.91 -9.39
C GLN A 612 -5.46 -33.56 -10.84
N ASN A 613 -5.61 -32.29 -11.25
CA ASN A 613 -5.24 -31.84 -12.59
C ASN A 613 -3.72 -31.86 -12.79
N THR A 614 -2.95 -31.48 -11.78
CA THR A 614 -1.49 -31.54 -11.85
C THR A 614 -0.99 -32.98 -11.89
N ALA A 615 -1.56 -33.88 -11.10
CA ALA A 615 -1.23 -35.30 -11.12
C ALA A 615 -1.59 -35.97 -12.47
N ARG A 616 -2.75 -35.60 -13.06
CA ARG A 616 -3.15 -36.08 -14.40
C ARG A 616 -2.23 -35.56 -15.51
N SER A 617 -1.79 -34.30 -15.43
CA SER A 617 -0.85 -33.71 -16.39
C SER A 617 0.53 -34.39 -16.31
N ILE A 618 1.07 -34.61 -15.10
CA ILE A 618 2.35 -35.33 -14.89
C ILE A 618 2.25 -36.76 -15.41
N ALA A 619 1.16 -37.45 -15.10
CA ALA A 619 0.94 -38.82 -15.59
C ALA A 619 0.79 -38.90 -17.12
N ALA A 620 0.15 -37.90 -17.73
CA ALA A 620 0.05 -37.79 -19.20
C ALA A 620 1.42 -37.52 -19.84
N THR A 621 2.22 -36.63 -19.26
CA THR A 621 3.58 -36.32 -19.73
C THR A 621 4.52 -37.53 -19.59
N GLN A 622 4.42 -38.26 -18.48
CA GLN A 622 5.19 -39.51 -18.28
C GLN A 622 4.78 -40.60 -19.25
N ARG A 623 3.48 -40.80 -19.54
CA ARG A 623 2.99 -41.73 -20.56
C ARG A 623 3.49 -41.36 -21.94
N ALA A 624 3.43 -40.06 -22.32
CA ALA A 624 3.93 -39.59 -23.59
C ALA A 624 5.47 -39.79 -23.73
N ALA A 625 6.23 -39.58 -22.65
CA ALA A 625 7.65 -39.81 -22.63
C ALA A 625 7.98 -41.34 -22.78
N LEU A 626 7.20 -42.18 -22.10
CA LEU A 626 7.34 -43.65 -22.21
C LEU A 626 7.03 -44.15 -23.62
N GLN A 627 5.94 -43.65 -24.24
CA GLN A 627 5.58 -43.98 -25.64
C GLN A 627 6.65 -43.53 -26.63
N ARG A 628 7.26 -42.34 -26.45
CA ARG A 628 8.38 -41.88 -27.29
C ARG A 628 9.61 -42.78 -27.15
N LYS A 629 9.89 -43.22 -25.94
CA LYS A 629 11.03 -44.14 -25.66
C LYS A 629 10.81 -45.51 -26.31
N THR A 630 9.61 -46.07 -26.22
CA THR A 630 9.22 -47.32 -26.83
C THR A 630 9.27 -47.22 -28.37
N MET A 631 8.74 -46.14 -28.97
CA MET A 631 8.82 -45.92 -30.42
C MET A 631 10.25 -45.71 -30.92
N SER A 632 11.13 -45.09 -30.13
CA SER A 632 12.55 -44.93 -30.48
C SER A 632 13.32 -46.26 -30.43
N GLN A 633 12.94 -47.19 -29.54
CA GLN A 633 13.50 -48.55 -29.48
C GLN A 633 13.03 -49.40 -30.66
N PHE A 634 11.74 -49.33 -31.05
CA PHE A 634 11.22 -49.99 -32.23
C PHE A 634 11.87 -49.55 -33.54
N ARG A 635 12.19 -48.23 -33.68
CA ARG A 635 12.92 -47.72 -34.86
C ARG A 635 14.39 -48.16 -34.90
N ARG A 636 15.04 -48.47 -33.77
CA ARG A 636 16.42 -48.96 -33.73
C ARG A 636 16.55 -50.47 -33.94
N SER A 637 15.47 -51.21 -33.78
CA SER A 637 15.43 -52.67 -34.06
C SER A 637 14.95 -53.02 -35.47
N ALA A 638 14.51 -52.03 -36.28
CA ALA A 638 14.04 -52.17 -37.65
C ALA A 638 15.03 -51.60 -38.68
N SER A 639 16.20 -51.14 -38.27
CA SER A 639 17.38 -50.79 -39.07
C SER A 639 18.51 -51.74 -38.75
#